data_078a431fd212df976e7090d6b64b23fb
#
_entry.id   078a431fd212df976e7090d6b64b23fb
#
_cell.length_a   1.000
_cell.length_b   1.000
_cell.length_c   1.000
_cell.angle_alpha   90.00
_cell.angle_beta   90.00
_cell.angle_gamma   90.00
#
_symmetry.space_group_name_H-M   'P 1'
#
loop_
_entity.id
_entity.type
_entity.pdbx_description
1 polymer ?
#
loop_
_entity_poly.entity_id
_entity_poly.type
_entity_poly.pdbx_seq_one_letter_code
_entity_poly.pdbx_strand_id
1 'polypeptide(L)'
;MPNGSDFLTCRVQVGRTSTSRFFRRRDDHFTRGEIRHTDPGSGCRDRHRQSGGNPFEIITAILKSPVDLLWFGGIGTYVKAQTETDTEVGDRSNDPIRITADEVRAKVIGEGANLGVTQKGRITYGLKGGRSNSDAIDNSAGVNTSDVEVNIKIALANAMHDGRLTRAKRDQLLSSMTDEVAALVLRNNYLQSLAISLTERKGTANGLELARFMSVLEGAKQLNRKVETLPDEATLAERYAAGKPLTRPEIGVLLSYAKIVLFDAVAASDLPDDPYFASTLSNYFPAKMQKTNTSDIATHRLKREIIATMLANEAINRGGPGFVVSMMDATAASAPEVVRAAIIARDGFDLTRLWTETDALDGNIPDRCRTVSMKSSAIASQS
;
A
#
# COMPACT_ATOMS: atom_id res chain seq x y z
N MET A 1 2.55 -6.17 -33.69
CA MET A 1 2.26 -5.77 -32.29
C MET A 1 2.15 -7.05 -31.47
N PRO A 2 3.01 -7.36 -30.55
CA PRO A 2 2.80 -8.47 -29.64
C PRO A 2 1.86 -7.97 -28.54
N ASN A 3 0.77 -8.69 -28.34
CA ASN A 3 -0.20 -8.46 -27.27
C ASN A 3 0.48 -8.60 -25.93
N GLY A 4 0.20 -7.62 -25.07
CA GLY A 4 0.77 -7.54 -23.76
C GLY A 4 0.23 -8.57 -22.78
N SER A 5 0.96 -8.67 -21.70
CA SER A 5 0.64 -9.28 -20.39
C SER A 5 0.77 -10.80 -20.30
N ASP A 6 1.99 -11.30 -20.46
CA ASP A 6 2.36 -12.54 -19.78
C ASP A 6 2.98 -12.20 -18.40
N PHE A 7 2.12 -12.02 -17.40
CA PHE A 7 2.57 -11.97 -16.00
C PHE A 7 2.83 -13.40 -15.53
N LEU A 8 4.08 -13.81 -15.53
CA LEU A 8 4.52 -15.04 -14.89
C LEU A 8 4.49 -14.84 -13.37
N THR A 9 3.46 -15.38 -12.73
CA THR A 9 3.35 -15.37 -11.28
C THR A 9 3.95 -16.66 -10.73
N CYS A 10 5.11 -16.57 -10.09
CA CYS A 10 5.70 -17.67 -9.35
C CYS A 10 5.26 -17.56 -7.90
N ARG A 11 4.49 -18.51 -7.39
CA ARG A 11 3.97 -18.52 -6.02
C ARG A 11 4.71 -19.58 -5.21
N VAL A 12 5.38 -19.18 -4.14
CA VAL A 12 5.93 -20.08 -3.12
C VAL A 12 4.93 -20.16 -1.98
N GLN A 13 4.34 -21.32 -1.77
CA GLN A 13 3.48 -21.57 -0.61
C GLN A 13 4.16 -22.57 0.31
N VAL A 14 4.60 -22.09 1.47
CA VAL A 14 5.15 -22.92 2.55
C VAL A 14 4.18 -22.82 3.72
N GLY A 15 3.46 -23.89 4.00
CA GLY A 15 2.62 -23.95 5.20
C GLY A 15 1.24 -24.60 5.00
N ARG A 16 0.74 -25.17 6.07
CA ARG A 16 -0.54 -25.88 6.15
C ARG A 16 -1.71 -24.96 5.79
N THR A 17 -2.54 -25.47 4.87
CA THR A 17 -3.93 -25.10 4.63
C THR A 17 -4.27 -23.63 4.39
N SER A 18 -4.31 -23.25 3.14
CA SER A 18 -5.28 -22.30 2.64
C SER A 18 -5.52 -22.58 1.16
N THR A 19 -6.66 -23.14 0.84
CA THR A 19 -7.15 -23.31 -0.51
C THR A 19 -7.51 -21.93 -1.06
N SER A 20 -6.64 -21.36 -1.89
CA SER A 20 -7.03 -20.19 -2.69
C SER A 20 -7.66 -20.66 -3.99
N ARG A 21 -8.71 -20.00 -4.44
CA ARG A 21 -9.52 -20.29 -5.64
C ARG A 21 -8.77 -20.26 -6.97
N PHE A 22 -7.45 -20.12 -6.97
CA PHE A 22 -6.60 -20.12 -8.19
C PHE A 22 -6.09 -21.51 -8.57
N PHE A 23 -6.37 -22.55 -7.79
CA PHE A 23 -6.03 -23.92 -8.15
C PHE A 23 -7.30 -24.68 -8.57
N ARG A 24 -7.43 -24.99 -9.86
CA ARG A 24 -8.35 -26.06 -10.27
C ARG A 24 -7.86 -27.35 -9.65
N ARG A 25 -8.69 -27.91 -8.75
CA ARG A 25 -8.50 -29.25 -8.22
C ARG A 25 -8.33 -30.26 -9.36
N ARG A 26 -7.24 -30.97 -9.33
CA ARG A 26 -7.19 -32.37 -9.64
C ARG A 26 -6.13 -32.98 -8.72
N ASP A 27 -6.62 -33.91 -7.90
CA ASP A 27 -5.91 -34.87 -7.08
C ASP A 27 -5.28 -34.42 -5.74
N ASP A 28 -5.77 -35.05 -4.73
CA ASP A 28 -5.83 -34.73 -3.30
C ASP A 28 -4.62 -35.17 -2.48
N HIS A 29 -3.40 -35.05 -2.89
CA HIS A 29 -2.27 -35.32 -1.99
C HIS A 29 -1.15 -34.29 -2.15
N PHE A 30 -1.15 -33.29 -1.25
CA PHE A 30 -0.01 -32.41 -1.06
C PHE A 30 0.83 -32.89 0.12
N THR A 31 2.02 -33.36 -0.15
CA THR A 31 3.08 -33.49 0.84
C THR A 31 3.78 -32.16 1.02
N ARG A 32 4.28 -31.92 2.23
CA ARG A 32 5.01 -30.73 2.64
C ARG A 32 6.17 -30.47 1.65
N GLY A 33 6.10 -29.40 0.87
CA GLY A 33 7.16 -28.98 -0.05
C GLY A 33 6.86 -29.06 -1.55
N GLU A 34 5.62 -29.31 -1.98
CA GLU A 34 5.28 -29.31 -3.42
C GLU A 34 5.14 -27.90 -3.98
N ILE A 35 5.85 -27.64 -5.06
CA ILE A 35 5.82 -26.40 -5.85
C ILE A 35 5.19 -26.72 -7.20
N ARG A 36 4.12 -26.01 -7.54
CA ARG A 36 3.45 -26.16 -8.85
C ARG A 36 3.53 -24.89 -9.68
N HIS A 37 3.91 -25.05 -10.92
CA HIS A 37 3.83 -24.01 -11.96
C HIS A 37 2.54 -24.13 -12.73
N THR A 38 1.90 -22.99 -13.02
CA THR A 38 0.60 -22.94 -13.71
C THR A 38 0.70 -22.68 -15.21
N ASP A 39 1.92 -22.44 -15.75
CA ASP A 39 2.10 -22.11 -17.18
C ASP A 39 2.90 -23.18 -17.93
N PRO A 40 2.34 -23.71 -19.06
CA PRO A 40 3.02 -24.70 -19.91
C PRO A 40 4.22 -24.18 -20.70
N GLY A 41 4.39 -22.85 -20.83
CA GLY A 41 5.39 -22.22 -21.69
C GLY A 41 6.64 -21.70 -20.98
N SER A 42 6.71 -21.73 -19.64
CA SER A 42 7.86 -21.17 -18.95
C SER A 42 9.06 -22.11 -18.97
N GLY A 43 10.21 -21.64 -19.46
CA GLY A 43 11.48 -22.37 -19.51
C GLY A 43 12.04 -22.82 -18.15
N CYS A 44 11.31 -22.58 -17.06
CA CYS A 44 11.59 -23.07 -15.72
C CYS A 44 11.27 -24.57 -15.55
N ARG A 45 10.41 -25.15 -16.42
CA ARG A 45 9.99 -26.57 -16.32
C ARG A 45 11.10 -27.56 -16.58
N ASP A 46 12.00 -27.27 -17.49
CA ASP A 46 12.92 -28.29 -17.99
C ASP A 46 14.21 -28.44 -17.16
N ARG A 47 14.58 -27.41 -16.37
CA ARG A 47 15.81 -27.48 -15.58
C ARG A 47 15.67 -28.26 -14.27
N HIS A 48 14.47 -28.39 -13.72
CA HIS A 48 14.25 -29.03 -12.41
C HIS A 48 13.58 -30.40 -12.46
N ARG A 49 13.16 -30.86 -13.65
CA ARG A 49 12.56 -32.19 -13.79
C ARG A 49 13.56 -33.35 -13.67
N GLN A 50 14.86 -33.07 -13.75
CA GLN A 50 15.90 -34.13 -13.79
C GLN A 50 16.67 -34.29 -12.47
N SER A 51 16.47 -33.43 -11.48
CA SER A 51 17.09 -33.60 -10.17
C SER A 51 15.99 -33.75 -9.12
N GLY A 52 15.95 -34.83 -8.40
CA GLY A 52 15.18 -34.98 -7.16
C GLY A 52 15.77 -34.05 -6.07
N GLY A 53 15.78 -32.73 -6.35
CA GLY A 53 16.39 -31.74 -5.49
C GLY A 53 15.66 -31.63 -4.15
N ASN A 54 16.38 -31.31 -3.10
CA ASN A 54 15.88 -30.98 -1.79
C ASN A 54 14.87 -29.80 -1.95
N PRO A 55 13.68 -29.83 -1.32
CA PRO A 55 12.71 -28.74 -1.36
C PRO A 55 13.31 -27.35 -1.08
N PHE A 56 14.30 -27.26 -0.21
CA PHE A 56 15.04 -26.03 0.09
C PHE A 56 15.82 -25.48 -1.11
N GLU A 57 16.46 -26.35 -1.89
CA GLU A 57 17.17 -25.96 -3.11
C GLU A 57 16.23 -25.43 -4.16
N ILE A 58 15.06 -26.04 -4.30
CA ILE A 58 14.03 -25.60 -5.25
C ILE A 58 13.49 -24.21 -4.86
N ILE A 59 13.17 -23.99 -3.59
CA ILE A 59 12.71 -22.68 -3.09
C ILE A 59 13.78 -21.60 -3.34
N THR A 60 15.02 -21.88 -2.98
CA THR A 60 16.14 -20.95 -3.22
C THR A 60 16.33 -20.65 -4.71
N ALA A 61 16.19 -21.65 -5.59
CA ALA A 61 16.26 -21.45 -7.03
C ALA A 61 15.11 -20.57 -7.56
N ILE A 62 13.89 -20.71 -7.01
CA ILE A 62 12.75 -19.85 -7.34
C ILE A 62 13.00 -18.41 -6.90
N LEU A 63 13.48 -18.21 -5.67
CA LEU A 63 13.79 -16.87 -5.16
C LEU A 63 14.85 -16.14 -6.01
N LYS A 64 15.78 -16.89 -6.64
CA LYS A 64 16.83 -16.37 -7.54
C LYS A 64 16.42 -16.34 -9.01
N SER A 65 15.17 -16.69 -9.35
CA SER A 65 14.73 -16.77 -10.74
C SER A 65 14.60 -15.39 -11.40
N PRO A 66 15.01 -15.24 -12.67
CA PRO A 66 14.86 -14.00 -13.45
C PRO A 66 13.43 -13.88 -13.99
N VAL A 67 12.48 -13.55 -13.11
CA VAL A 67 11.05 -13.40 -13.44
C VAL A 67 10.63 -11.93 -13.39
N ASP A 68 9.50 -11.59 -14.00
CA ASP A 68 9.00 -10.22 -13.93
C ASP A 68 8.44 -9.89 -12.57
N LEU A 69 7.74 -10.83 -11.91
CA LEU A 69 7.16 -10.67 -10.59
C LEU A 69 7.46 -11.87 -9.70
N LEU A 70 8.02 -11.60 -8.52
CA LEU A 70 8.12 -12.53 -7.40
C LEU A 70 7.08 -12.13 -6.35
N TRP A 71 6.07 -13.00 -6.13
CA TRP A 71 4.99 -12.73 -5.20
C TRP A 71 5.10 -13.59 -3.95
N PHE A 72 5.19 -12.94 -2.78
CA PHE A 72 5.16 -13.60 -1.47
C PHE A 72 3.72 -13.70 -0.97
N GLY A 73 3.15 -14.90 -1.02
CA GLY A 73 1.75 -15.16 -0.60
C GLY A 73 1.62 -15.86 0.75
N GLY A 74 2.71 -16.12 1.45
CA GLY A 74 2.76 -16.80 2.76
C GLY A 74 3.73 -16.12 3.72
N ILE A 75 3.56 -16.38 5.02
CA ILE A 75 4.39 -15.81 6.09
C ILE A 75 5.79 -16.43 6.07
N GLY A 76 6.78 -15.59 6.28
CA GLY A 76 8.20 -15.96 6.38
C GLY A 76 9.09 -14.90 5.74
N THR A 77 10.32 -14.74 6.24
CA THR A 77 11.31 -13.80 5.73
C THR A 77 12.33 -14.52 4.88
N TYR A 78 12.22 -14.35 3.58
CA TYR A 78 12.99 -15.08 2.56
C TYR A 78 14.14 -14.27 1.97
N VAL A 79 14.10 -12.93 2.10
CA VAL A 79 15.12 -12.04 1.55
C VAL A 79 15.57 -11.06 2.61
N LYS A 80 16.89 -10.93 2.77
CA LYS A 80 17.52 -9.96 3.69
C LYS A 80 18.58 -9.13 2.98
N ALA A 81 19.06 -8.03 3.58
CA ALA A 81 20.25 -7.36 3.11
C ALA A 81 21.50 -8.23 3.41
N GLN A 82 22.55 -8.09 2.62
CA GLN A 82 23.82 -8.76 2.87
C GLN A 82 24.45 -8.37 4.23
N THR A 83 24.15 -7.17 4.70
CA THR A 83 24.62 -6.62 5.98
C THR A 83 23.86 -7.16 7.20
N GLU A 84 22.81 -7.94 7.01
CA GLU A 84 22.02 -8.52 8.10
C GLU A 84 22.39 -9.97 8.33
N THR A 85 22.49 -10.36 9.59
CA THR A 85 22.65 -11.76 10.01
C THR A 85 21.29 -12.44 10.10
N ASP A 86 21.24 -13.78 10.02
CA ASP A 86 20.00 -14.54 10.18
C ASP A 86 19.40 -14.38 11.59
N THR A 87 20.27 -14.18 12.58
CA THR A 87 19.85 -13.91 13.96
C THR A 87 19.11 -12.56 14.08
N GLU A 88 19.55 -11.52 13.39
CA GLU A 88 18.86 -10.22 13.35
C GLU A 88 17.51 -10.29 12.65
N VAL A 89 17.39 -11.12 11.62
CA VAL A 89 16.10 -11.35 10.92
C VAL A 89 15.09 -12.06 11.83
N GLY A 90 15.55 -12.99 12.70
CA GLY A 90 14.73 -13.61 13.73
C GLY A 90 13.74 -14.68 13.25
N ASP A 91 13.79 -15.09 12.00
CA ASP A 91 12.94 -16.16 11.42
C ASP A 91 13.77 -17.40 11.13
N ARG A 92 14.05 -18.18 12.17
CA ARG A 92 14.90 -19.38 12.10
C ARG A 92 14.36 -20.46 11.16
N SER A 93 13.05 -20.51 10.97
CA SER A 93 12.43 -21.54 10.13
C SER A 93 12.84 -21.43 8.67
N ASN A 94 13.18 -20.24 8.23
CA ASN A 94 13.51 -19.93 6.84
C ASN A 94 15.01 -19.66 6.61
N ASP A 95 15.87 -19.75 7.64
CA ASP A 95 17.31 -19.57 7.50
C ASP A 95 17.93 -20.41 6.36
N PRO A 96 17.57 -21.72 6.18
CA PRO A 96 18.18 -22.55 5.15
C PRO A 96 17.83 -22.17 3.72
N ILE A 97 16.78 -21.36 3.51
CA ILE A 97 16.28 -20.96 2.18
C ILE A 97 16.41 -19.47 1.93
N ARG A 98 16.78 -18.70 2.96
CA ARG A 98 16.89 -17.24 2.86
C ARG A 98 18.04 -16.85 1.95
N ILE A 99 17.77 -15.88 1.07
CA ILE A 99 18.76 -15.31 0.17
C ILE A 99 19.01 -13.84 0.52
N THR A 100 20.07 -13.29 -0.05
CA THR A 100 20.31 -11.85 0.04
C THR A 100 19.60 -11.09 -1.09
N ALA A 101 19.28 -9.81 -0.84
CA ALA A 101 18.68 -8.94 -1.84
C ALA A 101 19.53 -8.78 -3.11
N ASP A 102 20.84 -9.03 -3.00
CA ASP A 102 21.79 -9.01 -4.11
C ASP A 102 21.61 -10.18 -5.08
N GLU A 103 21.06 -11.28 -4.60
CA GLU A 103 20.83 -12.50 -5.38
C GLU A 103 19.46 -12.50 -6.08
N VAL A 104 18.56 -11.56 -5.72
CA VAL A 104 17.23 -11.45 -6.34
C VAL A 104 17.39 -10.92 -7.77
N ARG A 105 16.86 -11.66 -8.74
CA ARG A 105 16.86 -11.29 -10.16
C ARG A 105 15.48 -10.96 -10.70
N ALA A 106 14.43 -11.09 -9.91
CA ALA A 106 13.09 -10.65 -10.27
C ALA A 106 13.09 -9.13 -10.49
N LYS A 107 12.27 -8.63 -11.41
CA LYS A 107 12.14 -7.17 -11.65
C LYS A 107 11.30 -6.48 -10.60
N VAL A 108 10.26 -7.17 -10.10
CA VAL A 108 9.31 -6.67 -9.12
C VAL A 108 9.15 -7.69 -8.00
N ILE A 109 9.12 -7.22 -6.77
CA ILE A 109 8.67 -8.00 -5.61
C ILE A 109 7.33 -7.41 -5.14
N GLY A 110 6.34 -8.30 -4.90
CA GLY A 110 5.07 -7.98 -4.27
C GLY A 110 4.86 -8.82 -3.01
N GLU A 111 4.43 -8.21 -1.93
CA GLU A 111 4.26 -8.86 -0.63
C GLU A 111 2.77 -8.92 -0.26
N GLY A 112 2.12 -10.04 -0.58
CA GLY A 112 0.75 -10.33 -0.14
C GLY A 112 0.67 -10.90 1.27
N ALA A 113 1.83 -11.17 1.90
CA ALA A 113 1.98 -11.56 3.30
C ALA A 113 3.04 -10.67 3.96
N ASN A 114 3.03 -10.62 5.29
CA ASN A 114 3.95 -9.76 6.03
C ASN A 114 5.37 -10.33 6.05
N LEU A 115 6.35 -9.42 6.02
CA LEU A 115 7.78 -9.69 6.24
C LEU A 115 8.41 -10.72 5.28
N GLY A 116 8.00 -10.75 4.02
CA GLY A 116 8.66 -11.57 2.99
C GLY A 116 10.11 -11.14 2.75
N VAL A 117 10.38 -9.85 2.89
CA VAL A 117 11.68 -9.20 2.74
C VAL A 117 11.94 -8.29 3.94
N THR A 118 13.17 -8.23 4.46
CA THR A 118 13.53 -7.25 5.49
C THR A 118 13.51 -5.82 4.93
N GLN A 119 13.29 -4.81 5.78
CA GLN A 119 13.30 -3.41 5.31
C GLN A 119 14.64 -3.03 4.66
N LYS A 120 15.77 -3.43 5.25
CA LYS A 120 17.09 -3.23 4.65
C LYS A 120 17.24 -3.98 3.33
N GLY A 121 16.68 -5.19 3.24
CA GLY A 121 16.64 -5.98 2.00
C GLY A 121 15.87 -5.27 0.88
N ARG A 122 14.68 -4.72 1.18
CA ARG A 122 13.88 -3.91 0.23
C ARG A 122 14.64 -2.71 -0.27
N ILE A 123 15.32 -1.97 0.63
CA ILE A 123 16.10 -0.79 0.28
C ILE A 123 17.28 -1.18 -0.61
N THR A 124 18.02 -2.23 -0.24
CA THR A 124 19.15 -2.75 -1.03
C THR A 124 18.70 -3.15 -2.44
N TYR A 125 17.58 -3.89 -2.53
CA TYR A 125 16.99 -4.29 -3.79
C TYR A 125 16.55 -3.08 -4.64
N GLY A 126 15.91 -2.08 -4.01
CA GLY A 126 15.50 -0.83 -4.67
C GLY A 126 16.66 -0.01 -5.20
N LEU A 127 17.76 0.11 -4.43
CA LEU A 127 18.98 0.83 -4.86
C LEU A 127 19.67 0.19 -6.07
N LYS A 128 19.39 -1.08 -6.36
CA LYS A 128 19.86 -1.82 -7.54
C LYS A 128 18.91 -1.74 -8.74
N GLY A 129 17.80 -1.01 -8.61
CA GLY A 129 16.80 -0.83 -9.65
C GLY A 129 15.64 -1.84 -9.61
N GLY A 130 15.60 -2.71 -8.60
CA GLY A 130 14.44 -3.56 -8.33
C GLY A 130 13.25 -2.75 -7.81
N ARG A 131 12.03 -3.22 -8.00
CA ARG A 131 10.80 -2.53 -7.56
C ARG A 131 10.08 -3.34 -6.49
N SER A 132 10.01 -2.79 -5.29
CA SER A 132 9.20 -3.31 -4.18
C SER A 132 8.64 -2.15 -3.36
N ASN A 133 7.46 -2.32 -2.81
CA ASN A 133 7.00 -1.47 -1.71
C ASN A 133 7.39 -2.10 -0.37
N SER A 134 6.78 -1.66 0.73
CA SER A 134 6.77 -2.43 1.96
C SER A 134 5.57 -3.40 1.97
N ASP A 135 5.64 -4.44 2.79
CA ASP A 135 4.52 -5.33 3.07
C ASP A 135 3.28 -4.57 3.57
N ALA A 136 3.46 -3.56 4.42
CA ALA A 136 2.37 -2.71 4.91
C ALA A 136 1.62 -1.99 3.79
N ILE A 137 2.29 -1.67 2.68
CA ILE A 137 1.66 -1.06 1.50
C ILE A 137 0.99 -2.13 0.64
N ASP A 138 1.71 -3.21 0.31
CA ASP A 138 1.21 -4.23 -0.62
C ASP A 138 0.07 -5.04 0.00
N ASN A 139 0.12 -5.32 1.32
CA ASN A 139 -0.88 -6.07 2.06
C ASN A 139 -1.92 -5.17 2.77
N SER A 140 -1.92 -3.87 2.53
CA SER A 140 -2.85 -2.94 3.19
C SER A 140 -4.32 -3.31 2.97
N ALA A 141 -4.66 -3.91 1.84
CA ALA A 141 -6.02 -4.34 1.53
C ALA A 141 -6.58 -5.36 2.53
N GLY A 142 -5.74 -6.25 3.07
CA GLY A 142 -6.15 -7.23 4.09
C GLY A 142 -6.64 -6.57 5.37
N VAL A 143 -5.85 -5.64 5.92
CA VAL A 143 -6.19 -4.90 7.15
C VAL A 143 -7.36 -3.95 6.89
N ASN A 144 -7.34 -3.20 5.79
CA ASN A 144 -8.41 -2.24 5.48
C ASN A 144 -9.77 -2.90 5.28
N THR A 145 -9.81 -4.15 4.77
CA THR A 145 -11.06 -4.94 4.70
C THR A 145 -11.64 -5.17 6.10
N SER A 146 -10.79 -5.55 7.06
CA SER A 146 -11.22 -5.74 8.45
C SER A 146 -11.72 -4.45 9.08
N ASP A 147 -11.04 -3.32 8.84
CA ASP A 147 -11.44 -2.01 9.37
C ASP A 147 -12.81 -1.58 8.84
N VAL A 148 -13.01 -1.68 7.52
CA VAL A 148 -14.29 -1.34 6.89
C VAL A 148 -15.41 -2.25 7.40
N GLU A 149 -15.15 -3.55 7.51
CA GLU A 149 -16.14 -4.51 8.03
C GLU A 149 -16.52 -4.21 9.49
N VAL A 150 -15.55 -3.89 10.35
CA VAL A 150 -15.80 -3.52 11.75
C VAL A 150 -16.64 -2.25 11.84
N ASN A 151 -16.32 -1.22 11.07
CA ASN A 151 -17.07 0.02 11.05
C ASN A 151 -18.50 -0.16 10.51
N ILE A 152 -18.70 -1.00 9.50
CA ILE A 152 -20.03 -1.39 9.03
C ILE A 152 -20.81 -2.07 10.16
N LYS A 153 -20.19 -3.01 10.89
CA LYS A 153 -20.84 -3.70 12.03
C LYS A 153 -21.20 -2.74 13.16
N ILE A 154 -20.34 -1.74 13.44
CA ILE A 154 -20.61 -0.69 14.44
C ILE A 154 -21.82 0.15 14.02
N ALA A 155 -21.89 0.61 12.76
CA ALA A 155 -23.04 1.35 12.26
C ALA A 155 -24.35 0.54 12.36
N LEU A 156 -24.32 -0.75 11.97
CA LEU A 156 -25.49 -1.62 12.00
C LEU A 156 -25.89 -2.05 13.42
N ALA A 157 -25.00 -1.90 14.42
CA ALA A 157 -25.33 -2.26 15.81
C ALA A 157 -26.49 -1.43 16.37
N ASN A 158 -26.57 -0.14 16.03
CA ASN A 158 -27.68 0.73 16.44
C ASN A 158 -29.01 0.23 15.85
N ALA A 159 -29.04 -0.09 14.56
CA ALA A 159 -30.23 -0.64 13.90
C ALA A 159 -30.68 -1.99 14.51
N MET A 160 -29.74 -2.80 14.96
CA MET A 160 -30.03 -4.06 15.64
C MET A 160 -30.56 -3.82 17.06
N HIS A 161 -29.96 -2.92 17.82
CA HIS A 161 -30.40 -2.57 19.17
C HIS A 161 -31.82 -2.02 19.17
N ASP A 162 -32.16 -1.20 18.19
CA ASP A 162 -33.49 -0.61 18.02
C ASP A 162 -34.51 -1.58 17.42
N GLY A 163 -34.14 -2.83 17.16
CA GLY A 163 -35.04 -3.85 16.57
C GLY A 163 -35.35 -3.62 15.07
N ARG A 164 -34.76 -2.63 14.42
CA ARG A 164 -34.95 -2.32 12.98
C ARG A 164 -34.28 -3.34 12.07
N LEU A 165 -33.25 -4.04 12.57
CA LEU A 165 -32.47 -5.01 11.82
C LEU A 165 -32.28 -6.30 12.64
N THR A 166 -32.73 -7.43 12.12
CA THR A 166 -32.46 -8.75 12.74
C THR A 166 -31.06 -9.23 12.36
N ARG A 167 -30.48 -10.15 13.17
CA ARG A 167 -29.17 -10.74 12.88
C ARG A 167 -29.10 -11.40 11.50
N ALA A 168 -30.12 -12.17 11.12
CA ALA A 168 -30.16 -12.81 9.81
C ALA A 168 -30.17 -11.82 8.66
N LYS A 169 -30.95 -10.73 8.75
CA LYS A 169 -30.95 -9.66 7.75
C LYS A 169 -29.63 -8.90 7.70
N ARG A 170 -28.97 -8.68 8.85
CA ARG A 170 -27.63 -8.10 8.90
C ARG A 170 -26.62 -8.97 8.15
N ASP A 171 -26.59 -10.27 8.42
CA ASP A 171 -25.64 -11.20 7.81
C ASP A 171 -25.87 -11.28 6.28
N GLN A 172 -27.12 -11.25 5.85
CA GLN A 172 -27.48 -11.18 4.44
C GLN A 172 -27.02 -9.85 3.81
N LEU A 173 -27.20 -8.73 4.51
CA LEU A 173 -26.73 -7.41 4.04
C LEU A 173 -25.22 -7.40 3.89
N LEU A 174 -24.47 -7.86 4.91
CA LEU A 174 -22.99 -7.94 4.87
C LEU A 174 -22.53 -8.77 3.66
N SER A 175 -23.09 -9.97 3.48
CA SER A 175 -22.76 -10.83 2.35
C SER A 175 -23.03 -10.16 1.00
N SER A 176 -24.07 -9.34 0.89
CA SER A 176 -24.44 -8.65 -0.34
C SER A 176 -23.58 -7.43 -0.67
N MET A 177 -22.72 -6.99 0.24
CA MET A 177 -21.80 -5.83 0.06
C MET A 177 -20.34 -6.23 -0.14
N THR A 178 -20.02 -7.52 -0.20
CA THR A 178 -18.64 -8.02 -0.29
C THR A 178 -17.87 -7.40 -1.46
N ASP A 179 -18.46 -7.33 -2.64
CA ASP A 179 -17.83 -6.77 -3.83
C ASP A 179 -17.64 -5.26 -3.72
N GLU A 180 -18.60 -4.53 -3.12
CA GLU A 180 -18.48 -3.10 -2.88
C GLU A 180 -17.34 -2.79 -1.88
N VAL A 181 -17.24 -3.56 -0.79
CA VAL A 181 -16.14 -3.44 0.18
C VAL A 181 -14.81 -3.74 -0.50
N ALA A 182 -14.73 -4.81 -1.30
CA ALA A 182 -13.51 -5.13 -2.04
C ALA A 182 -13.09 -3.99 -2.97
N ALA A 183 -14.03 -3.38 -3.70
CA ALA A 183 -13.75 -2.25 -4.59
C ALA A 183 -13.22 -1.02 -3.83
N LEU A 184 -13.81 -0.67 -2.68
CA LEU A 184 -13.35 0.42 -1.81
C LEU A 184 -11.91 0.18 -1.32
N VAL A 185 -11.65 -1.01 -0.81
CA VAL A 185 -10.36 -1.38 -0.26
C VAL A 185 -9.26 -1.42 -1.33
N LEU A 186 -9.55 -2.00 -2.50
CA LEU A 186 -8.62 -2.02 -3.62
C LEU A 186 -8.34 -0.61 -4.14
N ARG A 187 -9.34 0.27 -4.14
CA ARG A 187 -9.14 1.68 -4.50
C ARG A 187 -8.19 2.37 -3.53
N ASN A 188 -8.31 2.15 -2.23
CA ASN A 188 -7.41 2.71 -1.22
C ASN A 188 -5.97 2.20 -1.42
N ASN A 189 -5.78 0.91 -1.66
CA ASN A 189 -4.47 0.32 -1.95
C ASN A 189 -3.86 0.92 -3.22
N TYR A 190 -4.65 1.06 -4.28
CA TYR A 190 -4.21 1.68 -5.53
C TYR A 190 -3.72 3.11 -5.31
N LEU A 191 -4.47 3.95 -4.59
CA LEU A 191 -4.13 5.35 -4.39
C LEU A 191 -2.83 5.54 -3.61
N GLN A 192 -2.57 4.72 -2.60
CA GLN A 192 -1.29 4.83 -1.87
C GLN A 192 -0.09 4.31 -2.69
N SER A 193 -0.28 3.24 -3.47
CA SER A 193 0.75 2.76 -4.40
C SER A 193 1.05 3.79 -5.50
N LEU A 194 0.03 4.51 -5.96
CA LEU A 194 0.14 5.62 -6.89
C LEU A 194 0.93 6.78 -6.27
N ALA A 195 0.63 7.17 -5.03
CA ALA A 195 1.34 8.23 -4.30
C ALA A 195 2.85 7.93 -4.20
N ILE A 196 3.21 6.68 -3.88
CA ILE A 196 4.60 6.24 -3.86
C ILE A 196 5.22 6.38 -5.25
N SER A 197 4.53 5.95 -6.31
CA SER A 197 5.03 6.01 -7.68
C SER A 197 5.23 7.46 -8.16
N LEU A 198 4.32 8.36 -7.81
CA LEU A 198 4.45 9.79 -8.14
C LEU A 198 5.62 10.45 -7.38
N THR A 199 5.79 10.10 -6.11
CA THR A 199 6.90 10.58 -5.28
C THR A 199 8.25 10.06 -5.81
N GLU A 200 8.34 8.75 -6.12
CA GLU A 200 9.52 8.14 -6.73
C GLU A 200 9.92 8.84 -8.04
N ARG A 201 8.95 9.19 -8.88
CA ARG A 201 9.19 9.88 -10.15
C ARG A 201 9.71 11.29 -10.04
N LYS A 202 9.43 11.99 -8.95
CA LYS A 202 10.07 13.28 -8.68
C LYS A 202 11.60 13.12 -8.49
N GLY A 203 12.04 11.93 -8.09
CA GLY A 203 13.46 11.58 -7.95
C GLY A 203 14.16 12.48 -6.93
N THR A 204 15.29 13.06 -7.33
CA THR A 204 16.05 14.00 -6.48
C THR A 204 15.39 15.37 -6.35
N ALA A 205 14.43 15.71 -7.22
CA ALA A 205 13.80 17.03 -7.23
C ALA A 205 12.97 17.32 -5.96
N ASN A 206 12.44 16.28 -5.28
CA ASN A 206 11.74 16.44 -4.01
C ASN A 206 12.60 16.11 -2.78
N GLY A 207 13.91 16.03 -2.96
CA GLY A 207 14.83 15.66 -1.88
C GLY A 207 14.77 16.59 -0.67
N LEU A 208 14.74 17.90 -0.91
CA LEU A 208 14.63 18.90 0.15
C LEU A 208 13.29 18.84 0.87
N GLU A 209 12.18 18.61 0.15
CA GLU A 209 10.84 18.45 0.70
C GLU A 209 10.79 17.26 1.67
N LEU A 210 11.31 16.10 1.25
CA LEU A 210 11.30 14.89 2.08
C LEU A 210 12.28 14.96 3.25
N ALA A 211 13.47 15.57 3.06
CA ALA A 211 14.42 15.84 4.13
C ALA A 211 13.81 16.76 5.19
N ARG A 212 13.15 17.86 4.77
CA ARG A 212 12.45 18.78 5.66
C ARG A 212 11.33 18.08 6.44
N PHE A 213 10.53 17.25 5.76
CA PHE A 213 9.48 16.46 6.40
C PHE A 213 10.06 15.56 7.51
N MET A 214 11.12 14.79 7.21
CA MET A 214 11.79 13.95 8.21
C MET A 214 12.31 14.77 9.40
N SER A 215 12.94 15.91 9.15
CA SER A 215 13.48 16.79 10.21
C SER A 215 12.37 17.35 11.12
N VAL A 216 11.21 17.71 10.55
CA VAL A 216 10.05 18.16 11.33
C VAL A 216 9.55 17.05 12.26
N LEU A 217 9.41 15.83 11.74
CA LEU A 217 8.97 14.68 12.53
C LEU A 217 9.97 14.29 13.63
N GLU A 218 11.27 14.35 13.34
CA GLU A 218 12.31 14.09 14.35
C GLU A 218 12.31 15.17 15.44
N GLY A 219 12.17 16.44 15.08
CA GLY A 219 12.03 17.54 16.02
C GLY A 219 10.82 17.39 16.94
N ALA A 220 9.73 16.86 16.41
CA ALA A 220 8.52 16.51 17.16
C ALA A 220 8.62 15.17 17.91
N LYS A 221 9.73 14.44 17.83
CA LYS A 221 9.94 13.10 18.41
C LYS A 221 8.93 12.04 17.91
N GLN A 222 8.40 12.23 16.72
CA GLN A 222 7.44 11.33 16.09
C GLN A 222 8.12 10.34 15.14
N LEU A 223 9.35 10.61 14.68
CA LEU A 223 10.13 9.74 13.80
C LEU A 223 11.49 9.44 14.42
N ASN A 224 11.94 8.21 14.28
CA ASN A 224 13.32 7.78 14.51
C ASN A 224 13.82 7.10 13.24
N ARG A 225 14.65 7.83 12.44
CA ARG A 225 15.16 7.32 11.15
C ARG A 225 15.91 5.99 11.30
N LYS A 226 16.66 5.80 12.39
CA LYS A 226 17.43 4.57 12.62
C LYS A 226 16.52 3.35 12.81
N VAL A 227 15.41 3.51 13.54
CA VAL A 227 14.42 2.45 13.76
C VAL A 227 13.73 2.10 12.44
N GLU A 228 13.35 3.12 11.66
CA GLU A 228 12.65 2.95 10.38
C GLU A 228 13.58 2.63 9.20
N THR A 229 14.87 2.46 9.46
CA THR A 229 15.88 2.21 8.42
C THR A 229 15.91 3.31 7.32
N LEU A 230 15.58 4.53 7.70
CA LEU A 230 15.71 5.71 6.85
C LEU A 230 17.15 6.28 6.93
N PRO A 231 17.67 6.86 5.83
CA PRO A 231 19.01 7.45 5.83
C PRO A 231 19.07 8.66 6.77
N ASP A 232 20.19 8.81 7.46
CA ASP A 232 20.51 10.05 8.13
C ASP A 232 20.76 11.18 7.12
N GLU A 233 20.96 12.40 7.62
CA GLU A 233 21.08 13.59 6.76
C GLU A 233 22.30 13.52 5.84
N ALA A 234 23.44 13.04 6.34
CA ALA A 234 24.68 12.90 5.57
C ALA A 234 24.53 11.85 4.46
N THR A 235 24.05 10.66 4.80
CA THR A 235 23.78 9.57 3.85
C THR A 235 22.75 10.00 2.79
N LEU A 236 21.72 10.74 3.18
CA LEU A 236 20.70 11.24 2.27
C LEU A 236 21.31 12.23 1.28
N ALA A 237 22.13 13.17 1.75
CA ALA A 237 22.82 14.15 0.91
C ALA A 237 23.78 13.48 -0.09
N GLU A 238 24.57 12.49 0.36
CA GLU A 238 25.45 11.70 -0.50
C GLU A 238 24.67 10.95 -1.58
N ARG A 239 23.55 10.31 -1.19
CA ARG A 239 22.68 9.58 -2.14
C ARG A 239 22.12 10.53 -3.20
N TYR A 240 21.61 11.70 -2.81
CA TYR A 240 21.07 12.68 -3.77
C TYR A 240 22.15 13.23 -4.69
N ALA A 241 23.36 13.52 -4.18
CA ALA A 241 24.50 13.92 -5.00
C ALA A 241 24.89 12.85 -6.03
N ALA A 242 24.74 11.56 -5.66
CA ALA A 242 24.96 10.42 -6.54
C ALA A 242 23.76 10.08 -7.46
N GLY A 243 22.70 10.89 -7.47
CA GLY A 243 21.49 10.64 -8.25
C GLY A 243 20.65 9.45 -7.76
N LYS A 244 20.80 9.05 -6.49
CA LYS A 244 20.11 7.93 -5.86
C LYS A 244 19.07 8.43 -4.84
N PRO A 245 17.84 8.76 -5.25
CA PRO A 245 16.79 9.25 -4.35
C PRO A 245 16.35 8.16 -3.37
N LEU A 246 15.40 8.50 -2.49
CA LEU A 246 14.75 7.51 -1.64
C LEU A 246 14.08 6.43 -2.50
N THR A 247 14.20 5.21 -2.02
CA THR A 247 13.57 4.03 -2.64
C THR A 247 12.08 3.95 -2.27
N ARG A 248 11.30 3.16 -3.02
CA ARG A 248 9.86 2.97 -2.77
C ARG A 248 9.53 2.54 -1.33
N PRO A 249 10.24 1.56 -0.71
CA PRO A 249 9.99 1.20 0.68
C PRO A 249 10.27 2.33 1.67
N GLU A 250 11.27 3.17 1.44
CA GLU A 250 11.54 4.36 2.26
C GLU A 250 10.43 5.42 2.08
N ILE A 251 9.98 5.66 0.86
CA ILE A 251 8.83 6.54 0.56
C ILE A 251 7.56 5.99 1.22
N GLY A 252 7.36 4.67 1.23
CA GLY A 252 6.23 4.02 1.88
C GLY A 252 6.18 4.28 3.39
N VAL A 253 7.33 4.24 4.07
CA VAL A 253 7.43 4.63 5.48
C VAL A 253 7.02 6.09 5.66
N LEU A 254 7.58 7.01 4.88
CA LEU A 254 7.24 8.44 4.98
C LEU A 254 5.76 8.72 4.67
N LEU A 255 5.18 8.00 3.69
CA LEU A 255 3.74 8.09 3.38
C LEU A 255 2.88 7.69 4.58
N SER A 256 3.26 6.63 5.28
CA SER A 256 2.56 6.15 6.46
C SER A 256 2.63 7.15 7.61
N TYR A 257 3.82 7.68 7.90
CA TYR A 257 4.00 8.71 8.92
C TYR A 257 3.21 9.98 8.60
N ALA A 258 3.22 10.42 7.33
CA ALA A 258 2.46 11.59 6.91
C ALA A 258 0.95 11.42 7.17
N LYS A 259 0.41 10.24 6.89
CA LYS A 259 -1.01 9.94 7.15
C LYS A 259 -1.32 9.91 8.65
N ILE A 260 -0.48 9.27 9.46
CA ILE A 260 -0.68 9.16 10.91
C ILE A 260 -0.68 10.55 11.56
N VAL A 261 0.36 11.34 11.29
CA VAL A 261 0.51 12.67 11.88
C VAL A 261 -0.61 13.62 11.44
N LEU A 262 -0.99 13.54 10.16
CA LEU A 262 -2.09 14.35 9.65
C LEU A 262 -3.44 13.92 10.21
N PHE A 263 -3.66 12.61 10.35
CA PHE A 263 -4.86 12.08 11.02
C PHE A 263 -4.98 12.63 12.43
N ASP A 264 -3.92 12.57 13.24
CA ASP A 264 -3.93 13.08 14.62
C ASP A 264 -4.27 14.58 14.66
N ALA A 265 -3.64 15.38 13.78
CA ALA A 265 -3.90 16.82 13.70
C ALA A 265 -5.35 17.13 13.28
N VAL A 266 -5.89 16.43 12.29
CA VAL A 266 -7.26 16.61 11.81
C VAL A 266 -8.26 16.12 12.84
N ALA A 267 -8.06 14.97 13.46
CA ALA A 267 -8.93 14.41 14.50
C ALA A 267 -9.00 15.31 15.74
N ALA A 268 -7.93 16.02 16.07
CA ALA A 268 -7.90 16.97 17.19
C ALA A 268 -8.53 18.33 16.86
N SER A 269 -8.80 18.63 15.58
CA SER A 269 -9.38 19.91 15.13
C SER A 269 -10.91 19.90 15.07
N ASP A 270 -11.50 21.01 14.70
CA ASP A 270 -12.94 21.15 14.44
C ASP A 270 -13.37 20.59 13.06
N LEU A 271 -12.40 20.29 12.20
CA LEU A 271 -12.64 19.90 10.83
C LEU A 271 -13.62 18.71 10.67
N PRO A 272 -13.49 17.60 11.45
CA PRO A 272 -14.43 16.49 11.33
C PRO A 272 -15.87 16.79 11.77
N ASP A 273 -16.11 17.90 12.46
CA ASP A 273 -17.45 18.31 12.91
C ASP A 273 -18.15 19.24 11.90
N ASP A 274 -17.43 19.71 10.90
CA ASP A 274 -18.02 20.57 9.86
C ASP A 274 -19.03 19.76 9.02
N PRO A 275 -20.30 20.21 8.93
CA PRO A 275 -21.35 19.54 8.16
C PRO A 275 -20.98 19.29 6.68
N TYR A 276 -20.04 20.06 6.14
CA TYR A 276 -19.52 19.89 4.79
C TYR A 276 -19.00 18.46 4.55
N PHE A 277 -18.42 17.83 5.56
CA PHE A 277 -17.84 16.49 5.47
C PHE A 277 -18.81 15.34 5.74
N ALA A 278 -20.10 15.60 5.85
CA ALA A 278 -21.11 14.53 5.97
C ALA A 278 -21.09 13.55 4.78
N SER A 279 -20.81 14.07 3.57
CA SER A 279 -20.64 13.24 2.38
C SER A 279 -19.37 12.38 2.45
N THR A 280 -18.28 12.89 3.03
CA THR A 280 -17.04 12.15 3.25
C THR A 280 -17.29 10.93 4.15
N LEU A 281 -18.02 11.12 5.25
CA LEU A 281 -18.44 10.01 6.12
C LEU A 281 -19.27 8.97 5.36
N SER A 282 -20.25 9.43 4.59
CA SER A 282 -21.14 8.53 3.82
C SER A 282 -20.33 7.71 2.81
N ASN A 283 -19.40 8.33 2.09
CA ASN A 283 -18.59 7.69 1.05
C ASN A 283 -17.58 6.64 1.59
N TYR A 284 -17.34 6.60 2.89
CA TYR A 284 -16.56 5.52 3.52
C TYR A 284 -17.30 4.17 3.47
N PHE A 285 -18.63 4.18 3.44
CA PHE A 285 -19.47 2.98 3.47
C PHE A 285 -19.90 2.54 2.07
N PRO A 286 -20.20 1.25 1.86
CA PRO A 286 -20.74 0.76 0.60
C PRO A 286 -22.01 1.51 0.15
N ALA A 287 -22.16 1.72 -1.17
CA ALA A 287 -23.27 2.49 -1.74
C ALA A 287 -24.66 1.95 -1.34
N LYS A 288 -24.77 0.64 -1.14
CA LYS A 288 -26.00 0.02 -0.64
C LYS A 288 -26.35 0.52 0.75
N MET A 289 -25.38 0.61 1.64
CA MET A 289 -25.57 1.07 3.01
C MET A 289 -25.84 2.56 3.08
N GLN A 290 -25.22 3.37 2.21
CA GLN A 290 -25.50 4.81 2.08
C GLN A 290 -26.99 5.09 1.84
N LYS A 291 -27.66 4.22 1.08
CA LYS A 291 -29.09 4.36 0.74
C LYS A 291 -30.04 3.86 1.85
N THR A 292 -29.66 2.82 2.56
CA THR A 292 -30.58 2.12 3.49
C THR A 292 -30.32 2.44 4.95
N ASN A 293 -29.12 2.90 5.31
CA ASN A 293 -28.67 3.10 6.68
C ASN A 293 -28.08 4.50 6.92
N THR A 294 -28.60 5.53 6.25
CA THR A 294 -28.09 6.90 6.33
C THR A 294 -28.05 7.43 7.76
N SER A 295 -29.08 7.18 8.57
CA SER A 295 -29.12 7.59 9.97
C SER A 295 -28.10 6.86 10.83
N ASP A 296 -27.87 5.57 10.58
CA ASP A 296 -26.91 4.76 11.33
C ASP A 296 -25.47 5.19 11.01
N ILE A 297 -25.20 5.61 9.76
CA ILE A 297 -23.93 6.22 9.34
C ILE A 297 -23.74 7.58 10.03
N ALA A 298 -24.73 8.46 9.97
CA ALA A 298 -24.65 9.82 10.53
C ALA A 298 -24.41 9.82 12.06
N THR A 299 -24.88 8.80 12.76
CA THR A 299 -24.73 8.63 14.20
C THR A 299 -23.59 7.67 14.57
N HIS A 300 -22.72 7.31 13.63
CA HIS A 300 -21.60 6.44 13.89
C HIS A 300 -20.69 7.01 14.97
N ARG A 301 -20.37 6.20 16.00
CA ARG A 301 -19.62 6.68 17.16
C ARG A 301 -18.15 7.04 16.86
N LEU A 302 -17.60 6.53 15.75
CA LEU A 302 -16.26 6.86 15.26
C LEU A 302 -16.32 7.77 14.02
N LYS A 303 -17.39 8.58 13.86
CA LYS A 303 -17.57 9.43 12.68
C LYS A 303 -16.43 10.43 12.49
N ARG A 304 -15.90 11.00 13.58
CA ARG A 304 -14.79 11.95 13.56
C ARG A 304 -13.50 11.30 13.05
N GLU A 305 -13.19 10.12 13.60
CA GLU A 305 -12.02 9.35 13.23
C GLU A 305 -12.08 8.87 11.77
N ILE A 306 -13.26 8.47 11.30
CA ILE A 306 -13.48 8.08 9.90
C ILE A 306 -13.27 9.29 8.98
N ILE A 307 -13.86 10.43 9.27
CA ILE A 307 -13.67 11.65 8.48
C ILE A 307 -12.21 12.06 8.48
N ALA A 308 -11.54 12.11 9.64
CA ALA A 308 -10.13 12.46 9.74
C ALA A 308 -9.25 11.50 8.92
N THR A 309 -9.52 10.20 8.97
CA THR A 309 -8.81 9.18 8.16
C THR A 309 -8.99 9.42 6.67
N MET A 310 -10.22 9.69 6.22
CA MET A 310 -10.52 9.93 4.81
C MET A 310 -9.82 11.19 4.30
N LEU A 311 -9.87 12.29 5.07
CA LEU A 311 -9.23 13.56 4.72
C LEU A 311 -7.71 13.44 4.68
N ALA A 312 -7.12 12.81 5.69
CA ALA A 312 -5.67 12.57 5.74
C ALA A 312 -5.20 11.69 4.57
N ASN A 313 -5.91 10.58 4.31
CA ASN A 313 -5.60 9.72 3.17
C ASN A 313 -5.68 10.46 1.83
N GLU A 314 -6.72 11.24 1.61
CA GLU A 314 -6.90 11.98 0.36
C GLU A 314 -5.77 13.00 0.16
N ALA A 315 -5.51 13.85 1.15
CA ALA A 315 -4.47 14.87 1.08
C ALA A 315 -3.10 14.25 0.79
N ILE A 316 -2.73 13.20 1.51
CA ILE A 316 -1.40 12.57 1.37
C ILE A 316 -1.31 11.71 0.10
N ASN A 317 -2.36 10.98 -0.27
CA ASN A 317 -2.35 10.19 -1.50
C ASN A 317 -2.24 11.04 -2.77
N ARG A 318 -2.72 12.28 -2.75
CA ARG A 318 -2.67 13.20 -3.91
C ARG A 318 -1.49 14.16 -3.86
N GLY A 319 -1.15 14.68 -2.67
CA GLY A 319 -0.04 15.62 -2.50
C GLY A 319 1.34 14.97 -2.32
N GLY A 320 1.38 13.78 -1.74
CA GLY A 320 2.61 13.10 -1.33
C GLY A 320 2.98 13.34 0.14
N PRO A 321 4.02 12.65 0.65
CA PRO A 321 4.33 12.67 2.10
C PRO A 321 4.75 14.05 2.63
N GLY A 322 5.46 14.86 1.82
CA GLY A 322 5.94 16.19 2.24
C GLY A 322 4.94 17.32 2.04
N PHE A 323 3.83 17.07 1.35
CA PHE A 323 2.90 18.11 0.88
C PHE A 323 2.42 19.05 2.00
N VAL A 324 1.92 18.49 3.10
CA VAL A 324 1.33 19.30 4.19
C VAL A 324 2.38 20.18 4.84
N VAL A 325 3.57 19.62 5.15
CA VAL A 325 4.67 20.39 5.75
C VAL A 325 5.14 21.50 4.81
N SER A 326 5.24 21.23 3.51
CA SER A 326 5.62 22.24 2.52
C SER A 326 4.61 23.39 2.46
N MET A 327 3.30 23.09 2.53
CA MET A 327 2.27 24.13 2.58
C MET A 327 2.29 24.91 3.90
N MET A 328 2.49 24.26 5.03
CA MET A 328 2.65 24.92 6.33
C MET A 328 3.86 25.87 6.35
N ASP A 329 5.00 25.42 5.82
CA ASP A 329 6.21 26.25 5.72
C ASP A 329 6.01 27.46 4.78
N ALA A 330 5.25 27.30 3.69
CA ALA A 330 5.00 28.36 2.71
C ALA A 330 3.96 29.38 3.16
N THR A 331 2.97 28.98 3.94
CA THR A 331 1.77 29.81 4.25
C THR A 331 1.64 30.15 5.72
N ALA A 332 2.43 29.54 6.62
CA ALA A 332 2.26 29.58 8.06
C ALA A 332 0.89 29.05 8.55
N ALA A 333 0.14 28.34 7.72
CA ALA A 333 -1.13 27.71 8.09
C ALA A 333 -0.87 26.43 8.91
N SER A 334 -1.85 26.07 9.73
CA SER A 334 -1.86 24.78 10.44
C SER A 334 -2.21 23.62 9.49
N ALA A 335 -1.87 22.39 9.87
CA ALA A 335 -2.16 21.21 9.06
C ALA A 335 -3.66 21.03 8.74
N PRO A 336 -4.63 21.24 9.68
CA PRO A 336 -6.06 21.23 9.34
C PRO A 336 -6.48 22.32 8.36
N GLU A 337 -5.90 23.54 8.42
CA GLU A 337 -6.17 24.60 7.47
C GLU A 337 -5.65 24.26 6.07
N VAL A 338 -4.48 23.66 5.97
CA VAL A 338 -3.96 23.12 4.70
C VAL A 338 -4.92 22.09 4.10
N VAL A 339 -5.42 21.16 4.91
CA VAL A 339 -6.42 20.17 4.46
C VAL A 339 -7.68 20.84 4.00
N ARG A 340 -8.23 21.81 4.77
CA ARG A 340 -9.42 22.57 4.40
C ARG A 340 -9.24 23.28 3.05
N ALA A 341 -8.11 23.95 2.85
CA ALA A 341 -7.79 24.63 1.60
C ALA A 341 -7.69 23.65 0.42
N ALA A 342 -7.02 22.51 0.62
CA ALA A 342 -6.90 21.45 -0.39
C ALA A 342 -8.27 20.90 -0.82
N ILE A 343 -9.21 20.72 0.11
CA ILE A 343 -10.57 20.26 -0.17
C ILE A 343 -11.36 21.33 -0.95
N ILE A 344 -11.24 22.60 -0.55
CA ILE A 344 -11.89 23.71 -1.28
C ILE A 344 -11.37 23.77 -2.72
N ALA A 345 -10.06 23.65 -2.92
CA ALA A 345 -9.47 23.60 -4.25
C ALA A 345 -9.95 22.38 -5.04
N ARG A 346 -9.95 21.19 -4.42
CA ARG A 346 -10.47 19.96 -5.04
C ARG A 346 -11.88 20.15 -5.59
N ASP A 347 -12.77 20.69 -4.77
CA ASP A 347 -14.19 20.81 -5.12
C ASP A 347 -14.42 21.99 -6.07
N GLY A 348 -13.72 23.12 -5.87
CA GLY A 348 -13.81 24.29 -6.72
C GLY A 348 -13.32 24.05 -8.17
N PHE A 349 -12.32 23.21 -8.35
CA PHE A 349 -11.77 22.85 -9.65
C PHE A 349 -12.23 21.48 -10.18
N ASP A 350 -13.18 20.83 -9.51
CA ASP A 350 -13.69 19.48 -9.86
C ASP A 350 -12.54 18.46 -10.07
N LEU A 351 -11.53 18.50 -9.18
CA LEU A 351 -10.35 17.65 -9.30
C LEU A 351 -10.69 16.16 -9.14
N THR A 352 -11.76 15.83 -8.42
CA THR A 352 -12.21 14.44 -8.25
C THR A 352 -12.56 13.81 -9.59
N ARG A 353 -13.24 14.52 -10.48
CA ARG A 353 -13.55 14.06 -11.84
C ARG A 353 -12.27 13.90 -12.65
N LEU A 354 -11.42 14.91 -12.65
CA LEU A 354 -10.14 14.88 -13.39
C LEU A 354 -9.24 13.72 -12.94
N TRP A 355 -9.14 13.49 -11.63
CA TRP A 355 -8.37 12.36 -11.09
C TRP A 355 -8.97 11.01 -11.49
N THR A 356 -10.29 10.88 -11.47
CA THR A 356 -10.98 9.64 -11.86
C THR A 356 -10.75 9.33 -13.33
N GLU A 357 -10.88 10.31 -14.20
CA GLU A 357 -10.60 10.15 -15.63
C GLU A 357 -9.13 9.81 -15.88
N THR A 358 -8.20 10.46 -15.18
CA THR A 358 -6.77 10.19 -15.31
C THR A 358 -6.40 8.80 -14.78
N ASP A 359 -6.98 8.39 -13.65
CA ASP A 359 -6.74 7.06 -13.07
C ASP A 359 -7.29 5.95 -13.97
N ALA A 360 -8.39 6.20 -14.71
CA ALA A 360 -8.97 5.25 -15.68
C ALA A 360 -8.07 5.02 -16.92
N LEU A 361 -7.08 5.88 -17.14
CA LEU A 361 -6.09 5.69 -18.20
C LEU A 361 -4.98 4.70 -17.82
N ASP A 362 -4.95 4.25 -16.57
CA ASP A 362 -3.93 3.31 -16.10
C ASP A 362 -3.99 2.00 -16.87
N GLY A 363 -2.83 1.51 -17.32
CA GLY A 363 -2.74 0.35 -18.19
C GLY A 363 -3.13 0.57 -19.66
N ASN A 364 -3.78 1.70 -20.02
CA ASN A 364 -4.21 1.99 -21.39
C ASN A 364 -3.25 2.93 -22.14
N ILE A 365 -2.44 3.70 -21.40
CA ILE A 365 -1.44 4.62 -21.97
C ILE A 365 -0.08 4.40 -21.30
N PRO A 366 1.03 4.73 -22.00
CA PRO A 366 2.36 4.69 -21.36
C PRO A 366 2.43 5.58 -20.12
N ASP A 367 3.02 5.07 -19.05
CA ASP A 367 3.19 5.75 -17.76
C ASP A 367 3.69 7.20 -17.86
N ARG A 368 4.60 7.49 -18.80
CA ARG A 368 5.12 8.84 -19.02
C ARG A 368 4.04 9.86 -19.39
N CYS A 369 3.05 9.45 -20.21
CA CYS A 369 1.96 10.33 -20.64
C CYS A 369 0.99 10.62 -19.49
N ARG A 370 0.65 9.60 -18.71
CA ARG A 370 -0.20 9.72 -17.53
C ARG A 370 0.37 10.66 -16.48
N THR A 371 1.67 10.59 -16.25
CA THR A 371 2.36 11.43 -15.25
C THR A 371 2.36 12.91 -15.63
N VAL A 372 2.40 13.24 -16.92
CA VAL A 372 2.27 14.63 -17.38
C VAL A 372 0.88 15.16 -17.06
N SER A 373 -0.17 14.38 -17.34
CA SER A 373 -1.55 14.77 -16.99
C SER A 373 -1.74 14.99 -15.49
N MET A 374 -1.18 14.11 -14.64
CA MET A 374 -1.26 14.25 -13.18
C MET A 374 -0.47 15.45 -12.64
N LYS A 375 0.69 15.78 -13.22
CA LYS A 375 1.45 16.98 -12.86
C LYS A 375 0.67 18.25 -13.16
N SER A 376 -0.01 18.30 -14.30
CA SER A 376 -0.83 19.47 -14.68
C SER A 376 -1.99 19.68 -13.71
N SER A 377 -2.62 18.60 -13.22
CA SER A 377 -3.68 18.70 -12.21
C SER A 377 -3.17 19.06 -10.81
N ALA A 378 -1.95 18.64 -10.45
CA ALA A 378 -1.31 18.99 -9.18
C ALA A 378 -0.86 20.47 -9.17
N ILE A 379 -0.38 21.00 -10.29
CA ILE A 379 0.01 22.42 -10.43
C ILE A 379 -1.24 23.31 -10.32
N ALA A 380 -2.38 22.91 -10.90
CA ALA A 380 -3.63 23.66 -10.77
C ALA A 380 -4.16 23.71 -9.32
N SER A 381 -3.74 22.79 -8.44
CA SER A 381 -4.09 22.82 -7.01
C SER A 381 -3.13 23.64 -6.14
N GLN A 382 -2.00 24.08 -6.71
CA GLN A 382 -0.96 24.88 -6.02
C GLN A 382 -0.96 26.36 -6.45
N SER A 383 -1.71 26.72 -7.50
CA SER A 383 -1.95 28.10 -7.97
C SER A 383 -3.25 28.64 -7.40
#